data_9c8283e44f2d512c1895d055a1e215da
#
_entry.id   9c8283e44f2d512c1895d055a1e215da
#
_cell.length_a   1.000
_cell.length_b   1.000
_cell.length_c   1.000
_cell.angle_alpha   90.00
_cell.angle_beta   90.00
_cell.angle_gamma   90.00
#
_symmetry.space_group_name_H-M   'P 1'
#
loop_
_entity.id
_entity.type
_entity.pdbx_description
1 polymer ?
#
loop_
_entity_poly.entity_id
_entity_poly.type
_entity_poly.pdbx_seq_one_letter_code
_entity_poly.pdbx_strand_id
1 'polypeptide(L)'
;MVLIIKSKIAALVLTAALITGLCPMGAYAEQGAPNVSAASCVMMYADGSCVYEKNADDRCLIASTTKLMTALICIENCELDEKVDVKARHCLVEGSSMYLKAGYDYTVRELLLGLLLASGNDAALALAEHAAGSERAFVRLMNRRAAE
;
A
#
# COMPACT_ATOMS: atom_id res chain seq x y z
N MET A 1 -3.57 -54.11 48.43
CA MET A 1 -3.71 -54.12 46.95
C MET A 1 -4.32 -52.86 46.36
N VAL A 2 -5.36 -52.30 46.94
CA VAL A 2 -6.03 -51.06 46.47
C VAL A 2 -5.12 -49.79 46.52
N LEU A 3 -4.26 -49.69 47.54
CA LEU A 3 -3.37 -48.50 47.73
C LEU A 3 -2.27 -48.41 46.65
N ILE A 4 -1.74 -49.58 46.23
CA ILE A 4 -0.67 -49.64 45.19
C ILE A 4 -1.22 -49.29 43.80
N ILE A 5 -2.47 -49.62 43.51
CA ILE A 5 -3.13 -49.32 42.25
C ILE A 5 -3.40 -47.80 42.14
N LYS A 6 -3.84 -47.15 43.23
CA LYS A 6 -4.06 -45.70 43.26
C LYS A 6 -2.77 -44.91 43.05
N SER A 7 -1.64 -45.36 43.57
CA SER A 7 -0.35 -44.67 43.40
C SER A 7 0.20 -44.79 41.96
N LYS A 8 -0.01 -45.96 41.31
CA LYS A 8 0.39 -46.14 39.92
C LYS A 8 -0.46 -45.35 38.92
N ILE A 9 -1.75 -45.20 39.20
CA ILE A 9 -2.66 -44.36 38.39
C ILE A 9 -2.28 -42.88 38.56
N ALA A 10 -2.02 -42.43 39.77
CA ALA A 10 -1.57 -41.05 40.05
C ALA A 10 -0.22 -40.74 39.35
N ALA A 11 0.73 -41.67 39.35
CA ALA A 11 2.00 -41.51 38.65
C ALA A 11 1.82 -41.46 37.11
N LEU A 12 0.90 -42.28 36.56
CA LEU A 12 0.60 -42.28 35.11
C LEU A 12 -0.08 -41.00 34.65
N VAL A 13 -0.98 -40.43 35.45
CA VAL A 13 -1.65 -39.16 35.16
C VAL A 13 -0.66 -37.99 35.26
N LEU A 14 0.26 -38.02 36.22
CA LEU A 14 1.29 -37.00 36.39
C LEU A 14 2.30 -37.01 35.23
N THR A 15 2.69 -38.19 34.74
CA THR A 15 3.58 -38.32 33.56
C THR A 15 2.88 -37.89 32.28
N ALA A 16 1.60 -38.21 32.11
CA ALA A 16 0.83 -37.75 30.96
C ALA A 16 0.68 -36.23 30.93
N ALA A 17 0.45 -35.60 32.09
CA ALA A 17 0.36 -34.14 32.22
C ALA A 17 1.71 -33.43 31.93
N LEU A 18 2.85 -34.06 32.28
CA LEU A 18 4.17 -33.54 31.96
C LEU A 18 4.52 -33.65 30.47
N ILE A 19 4.01 -34.67 29.78
CA ILE A 19 4.29 -34.86 28.33
C ILE A 19 3.43 -33.89 27.48
N THR A 20 2.20 -33.56 27.92
CA THR A 20 1.36 -32.58 27.20
C THR A 20 1.80 -31.13 27.44
N GLY A 21 2.57 -30.84 28.51
CA GLY A 21 3.15 -29.53 28.77
C GLY A 21 4.44 -29.24 27.98
N LEU A 22 5.03 -30.27 27.35
CA LEU A 22 6.21 -30.17 26.44
C LEU A 22 5.81 -30.27 24.97
N CYS A 23 4.67 -29.68 24.56
CA CYS A 23 4.56 -29.24 23.17
C CYS A 23 5.66 -28.18 22.99
N PRO A 24 6.64 -28.39 22.10
CA PRO A 24 7.44 -27.27 21.68
C PRO A 24 6.44 -26.27 21.09
N MET A 25 6.11 -25.22 21.82
CA MET A 25 5.71 -23.97 21.17
C MET A 25 6.79 -23.78 20.14
N GLY A 26 6.42 -23.97 18.84
CA GLY A 26 7.35 -23.81 17.75
C GLY A 26 8.06 -22.51 18.03
N ALA A 27 9.36 -22.59 18.30
CA ALA A 27 10.22 -21.45 18.24
C ALA A 27 10.13 -21.02 16.77
N TYR A 28 9.14 -20.18 16.46
CA TYR A 28 9.27 -19.30 15.32
C TYR A 28 10.54 -18.54 15.66
N ALA A 29 11.65 -18.95 15.02
CA ALA A 29 12.84 -18.17 15.01
C ALA A 29 12.36 -16.79 14.60
N GLU A 30 12.42 -15.84 15.53
CA GLU A 30 12.25 -14.44 15.26
C GLU A 30 13.34 -14.12 14.25
N GLN A 31 13.01 -14.32 12.97
CA GLN A 31 13.86 -13.87 11.88
C GLN A 31 13.92 -12.38 12.13
N GLY A 32 15.10 -11.95 12.61
CA GLY A 32 15.30 -10.56 13.03
C GLY A 32 14.72 -9.64 11.98
N ALA A 33 14.05 -8.59 12.42
CA ALA A 33 13.40 -7.62 11.54
C ALA A 33 14.33 -7.27 10.38
N PRO A 34 13.84 -7.22 9.13
CA PRO A 34 14.69 -6.97 7.97
C PRO A 34 15.40 -5.62 8.14
N ASN A 35 16.71 -5.60 7.85
CA ASN A 35 17.47 -4.34 7.90
C ASN A 35 17.13 -3.50 6.67
N VAL A 36 16.14 -2.62 6.80
CA VAL A 36 15.67 -1.74 5.74
C VAL A 36 16.28 -0.36 5.92
N SER A 37 16.96 0.15 4.89
CA SER A 37 17.60 1.48 4.89
C SER A 37 16.59 2.64 4.77
N ALA A 38 15.34 2.38 4.36
CA ALA A 38 14.29 3.38 4.30
C ALA A 38 14.00 3.99 5.68
N ALA A 39 13.64 5.29 5.73
CA ALA A 39 13.22 5.97 6.95
C ALA A 39 11.88 5.40 7.45
N SER A 40 10.93 5.14 6.54
CA SER A 40 9.64 4.52 6.82
C SER A 40 9.38 3.38 5.85
N CYS A 41 8.75 2.31 6.29
CA CYS A 41 8.45 1.14 5.49
C CYS A 41 7.22 0.41 6.03
N VAL A 42 6.38 -0.08 5.12
CA VAL A 42 5.29 -1.00 5.42
C VAL A 42 5.33 -2.15 4.41
N MET A 43 5.23 -3.37 4.91
CA MET A 43 5.06 -4.57 4.11
C MET A 43 3.77 -5.27 4.54
N MET A 44 2.88 -5.52 3.60
CA MET A 44 1.56 -6.09 3.86
C MET A 44 1.27 -7.25 2.92
N TYR A 45 0.47 -8.21 3.37
CA TYR A 45 -0.18 -9.17 2.50
C TYR A 45 -1.33 -8.51 1.71
N ALA A 46 -1.79 -9.19 0.66
CA ALA A 46 -2.91 -8.70 -0.15
C ALA A 46 -4.24 -8.63 0.62
N ASP A 47 -4.37 -9.34 1.74
CA ASP A 47 -5.51 -9.28 2.65
C ASP A 47 -5.46 -8.10 3.64
N GLY A 48 -4.41 -7.27 3.56
CA GLY A 48 -4.21 -6.11 4.43
C GLY A 48 -3.47 -6.42 5.74
N SER A 49 -3.14 -7.68 6.04
CA SER A 49 -2.37 -8.01 7.24
C SER A 49 -0.92 -7.53 7.13
N CYS A 50 -0.42 -6.87 8.18
CA CYS A 50 0.93 -6.32 8.22
C CYS A 50 1.95 -7.44 8.49
N VAL A 51 3.00 -7.50 7.65
CA VAL A 51 4.14 -8.42 7.80
C VAL A 51 5.29 -7.73 8.54
N TYR A 52 5.55 -6.48 8.20
CA TYR A 52 6.62 -5.69 8.76
C TYR A 52 6.31 -4.20 8.62
N GLU A 53 6.63 -3.45 9.65
CA GLU A 53 6.52 -1.99 9.63
C GLU A 53 7.71 -1.33 10.32
N LYS A 54 8.05 -0.16 9.84
CA LYS A 54 9.05 0.72 10.42
C LYS A 54 8.58 2.15 10.25
N ASN A 55 8.33 2.86 11.36
CA ASN A 55 7.84 4.23 11.35
C ASN A 55 6.64 4.43 10.39
N ALA A 56 5.69 3.50 10.40
CA ALA A 56 4.60 3.43 9.41
C ALA A 56 3.69 4.65 9.45
N ASP A 57 3.47 5.22 10.66
CA ASP A 57 2.61 6.36 10.90
C ASP A 57 3.34 7.71 10.82
N ASP A 58 4.66 7.71 10.58
CA ASP A 58 5.42 8.94 10.47
C ASP A 58 5.05 9.71 9.19
N ARG A 59 4.78 11.01 9.35
CA ARG A 59 4.51 11.90 8.22
C ARG A 59 5.82 12.20 7.49
N CYS A 60 5.95 11.69 6.28
CA CYS A 60 7.13 11.89 5.45
C CYS A 60 6.76 12.29 4.01
N LEU A 61 7.74 12.87 3.30
CA LEU A 61 7.60 13.14 1.88
C LEU A 61 7.75 11.81 1.11
N ILE A 62 6.68 11.36 0.50
CA ILE A 62 6.62 10.08 -0.19
C ILE A 62 6.97 10.16 -1.69
N ALA A 63 7.36 11.33 -2.16
CA ALA A 63 7.74 11.59 -3.55
C ALA A 63 6.70 11.01 -4.55
N SER A 64 7.15 10.36 -5.62
CA SER A 64 6.27 9.85 -6.67
C SER A 64 5.37 8.68 -6.28
N THR A 65 5.49 8.11 -5.08
CA THR A 65 4.50 7.13 -4.61
C THR A 65 3.10 7.74 -4.47
N THR A 66 3.00 9.07 -4.32
CA THR A 66 1.73 9.83 -4.39
C THR A 66 0.94 9.54 -5.68
N LYS A 67 1.63 9.23 -6.79
CA LYS A 67 0.99 8.95 -8.09
C LYS A 67 0.15 7.67 -8.09
N LEU A 68 0.40 6.74 -7.17
CA LEU A 68 -0.45 5.57 -6.98
C LEU A 68 -1.85 5.98 -6.53
N MET A 69 -1.97 6.94 -5.61
CA MET A 69 -3.26 7.49 -5.19
C MET A 69 -3.93 8.26 -6.33
N THR A 70 -3.16 9.01 -7.13
CA THR A 70 -3.68 9.68 -8.32
C THR A 70 -4.27 8.67 -9.30
N ALA A 71 -3.53 7.61 -9.59
CA ALA A 71 -3.98 6.56 -10.49
C ALA A 71 -5.24 5.85 -9.98
N LEU A 72 -5.27 5.50 -8.69
CA LEU A 72 -6.41 4.85 -8.05
C LEU A 72 -7.69 5.68 -8.21
N ILE A 73 -7.63 6.96 -7.85
CA ILE A 73 -8.79 7.86 -7.95
C ILE A 73 -9.26 8.00 -9.40
N CYS A 74 -8.34 8.13 -10.36
CA CYS A 74 -8.72 8.25 -11.77
C CYS A 74 -9.36 6.96 -12.29
N ILE A 75 -8.86 5.78 -11.90
CA ILE A 75 -9.46 4.49 -12.28
C ILE A 75 -10.86 4.31 -11.66
N GLU A 76 -11.08 4.81 -10.46
CA GLU A 76 -12.37 4.72 -9.76
C GLU A 76 -13.41 5.72 -10.28
N ASN A 77 -13.00 6.84 -10.90
CA ASN A 77 -13.90 7.96 -11.22
C ASN A 77 -13.95 8.38 -12.70
N CYS A 78 -13.12 7.80 -13.56
CA CYS A 78 -13.05 8.16 -14.98
C CYS A 78 -13.12 6.91 -15.87
N GLU A 79 -13.69 7.06 -17.06
CA GLU A 79 -13.62 6.04 -18.10
C GLU A 79 -12.24 6.07 -18.78
N LEU A 80 -11.61 4.89 -18.92
CA LEU A 80 -10.22 4.81 -19.40
C LEU A 80 -10.01 5.34 -20.83
N ASP A 81 -11.01 5.23 -21.67
CA ASP A 81 -10.94 5.64 -23.06
C ASP A 81 -11.51 7.06 -23.29
N GLU A 82 -11.91 7.75 -22.20
CA GLU A 82 -12.34 9.14 -22.23
C GLU A 82 -11.19 10.07 -22.57
N LYS A 83 -11.46 11.09 -23.38
CA LYS A 83 -10.48 12.09 -23.81
C LYS A 83 -10.30 13.19 -22.76
N VAL A 84 -9.05 13.51 -22.48
CA VAL A 84 -8.64 14.54 -21.54
C VAL A 84 -8.24 15.81 -22.26
N ASP A 85 -8.81 16.94 -21.90
CA ASP A 85 -8.45 18.26 -22.42
C ASP A 85 -7.10 18.73 -21.83
N VAL A 86 -6.02 18.48 -22.57
CA VAL A 86 -4.66 18.87 -22.17
C VAL A 86 -4.42 20.33 -22.49
N LYS A 87 -4.29 21.16 -21.46
CA LYS A 87 -4.06 22.61 -21.56
C LYS A 87 -2.57 22.95 -21.48
N ALA A 88 -2.18 24.12 -21.97
CA ALA A 88 -0.79 24.58 -21.93
C ALA A 88 -0.17 24.56 -20.55
N ARG A 89 -0.94 24.86 -19.48
CA ARG A 89 -0.45 24.82 -18.07
C ARG A 89 -0.04 23.43 -17.62
N HIS A 90 -0.65 22.36 -18.17
CA HIS A 90 -0.27 20.99 -17.86
C HIS A 90 1.13 20.64 -18.39
N CYS A 91 1.53 21.28 -19.50
CA CYS A 91 2.82 21.04 -20.17
C CYS A 91 3.99 21.81 -19.52
N LEU A 92 3.72 22.72 -18.57
CA LEU A 92 4.70 23.63 -17.97
C LEU A 92 5.08 23.22 -16.54
N VAL A 93 4.83 21.98 -16.15
CA VAL A 93 5.17 21.48 -14.79
C VAL A 93 6.63 21.08 -14.72
N GLU A 94 7.26 21.33 -13.56
CA GLU A 94 8.63 20.92 -13.29
C GLU A 94 8.73 19.43 -12.92
N GLY A 95 9.93 18.87 -13.11
CA GLY A 95 10.26 17.50 -12.73
C GLY A 95 10.00 16.50 -13.86
N SER A 96 9.72 15.24 -13.49
CA SER A 96 9.47 14.17 -14.46
C SER A 96 8.24 14.45 -15.30
N SER A 97 8.32 14.22 -16.59
CA SER A 97 7.26 14.53 -17.58
C SER A 97 7.17 13.44 -18.63
N MET A 98 5.98 13.20 -19.16
CA MET A 98 5.78 12.45 -20.39
C MET A 98 5.79 13.34 -21.63
N TYR A 99 6.05 14.64 -21.45
CA TYR A 99 6.13 15.66 -22.49
C TYR A 99 4.81 15.85 -23.25
N LEU A 100 3.73 16.06 -22.50
CA LEU A 100 2.41 16.36 -23.05
C LEU A 100 2.46 17.59 -23.97
N LYS A 101 1.61 17.58 -24.98
CA LYS A 101 1.42 18.71 -25.88
C LYS A 101 -0.03 19.19 -25.82
N ALA A 102 -0.20 20.46 -25.54
CA ALA A 102 -1.53 21.08 -25.52
C ALA A 102 -2.23 20.96 -26.90
N GLY A 103 -3.53 20.68 -26.87
CA GLY A 103 -4.34 20.53 -28.07
C GLY A 103 -4.23 19.16 -28.75
N TYR A 104 -3.45 18.23 -28.20
CA TYR A 104 -3.48 16.83 -28.62
C TYR A 104 -4.51 16.05 -27.80
N ASP A 105 -5.12 15.08 -28.45
CA ASP A 105 -6.05 14.14 -27.82
C ASP A 105 -5.27 13.06 -27.07
N TYR A 106 -5.44 13.02 -25.76
CA TYR A 106 -4.95 11.95 -24.90
C TYR A 106 -6.12 11.31 -24.17
N THR A 107 -6.09 9.99 -24.01
CA THR A 107 -7.06 9.28 -23.20
C THR A 107 -6.60 9.22 -21.74
N VAL A 108 -7.53 8.98 -20.80
CA VAL A 108 -7.21 8.70 -19.39
C VAL A 108 -6.21 7.56 -19.29
N ARG A 109 -6.37 6.50 -20.07
CA ARG A 109 -5.45 5.34 -20.13
C ARG A 109 -4.03 5.75 -20.49
N GLU A 110 -3.86 6.55 -21.55
CA GLU A 110 -2.53 7.01 -22.00
C GLU A 110 -1.86 7.89 -20.95
N LEU A 111 -2.63 8.77 -20.31
CA LEU A 111 -2.12 9.60 -19.22
C LEU A 111 -1.76 8.78 -17.99
N LEU A 112 -2.54 7.75 -17.62
CA LEU A 112 -2.19 6.82 -16.55
C LEU A 112 -0.91 6.04 -16.82
N LEU A 113 -0.69 5.61 -18.07
CA LEU A 113 0.58 4.98 -18.47
C LEU A 113 1.75 5.97 -18.34
N GLY A 114 1.60 7.20 -18.80
CA GLY A 114 2.61 8.25 -18.63
C GLY A 114 2.87 8.61 -17.16
N LEU A 115 1.81 8.68 -16.37
CA LEU A 115 1.88 8.89 -14.92
C LEU A 115 2.74 7.82 -14.22
N LEU A 116 2.49 6.55 -14.51
CA LEU A 116 3.10 5.44 -13.78
C LEU A 116 4.46 5.02 -14.36
N LEU A 117 4.65 5.06 -15.69
CA LEU A 117 5.89 4.61 -16.34
C LEU A 117 6.95 5.71 -16.40
N ALA A 118 6.54 6.95 -16.75
CA ALA A 118 7.43 8.09 -16.85
C ALA A 118 7.42 8.97 -15.59
N SER A 119 6.59 8.62 -14.59
CA SER A 119 6.36 9.47 -13.41
C SER A 119 5.95 10.90 -13.77
N GLY A 120 5.16 11.07 -14.87
CA GLY A 120 4.82 12.37 -15.45
C GLY A 120 4.02 13.26 -14.51
N ASN A 121 4.58 14.41 -14.14
CA ASN A 121 3.86 15.43 -13.36
C ASN A 121 2.82 16.15 -14.21
N ASP A 122 3.10 16.31 -15.50
CA ASP A 122 2.18 16.81 -16.51
C ASP A 122 0.93 15.95 -16.65
N ALA A 123 1.11 14.63 -16.72
CA ALA A 123 0.00 13.67 -16.72
C ALA A 123 -0.79 13.72 -15.40
N ALA A 124 -0.10 13.83 -14.26
CA ALA A 124 -0.74 13.92 -12.95
C ALA A 124 -1.69 15.12 -12.86
N LEU A 125 -1.22 16.30 -13.31
CA LEU A 125 -2.03 17.51 -13.27
C LEU A 125 -3.20 17.46 -14.24
N ALA A 126 -3.00 16.96 -15.46
CA ALA A 126 -4.06 16.80 -16.45
C ALA A 126 -5.16 15.85 -15.97
N LEU A 127 -4.77 14.70 -15.41
CA LEU A 127 -5.69 13.72 -14.81
C LEU A 127 -6.44 14.29 -13.61
N ALA A 128 -5.76 15.01 -12.73
CA ALA A 128 -6.37 15.61 -11.55
C ALA A 128 -7.45 16.64 -11.92
N GLU A 129 -7.17 17.49 -12.90
CA GLU A 129 -8.16 18.46 -13.38
C GLU A 129 -9.32 17.80 -14.12
N HIS A 130 -9.04 16.76 -14.90
CA HIS A 130 -10.07 16.01 -15.61
C HIS A 130 -11.03 15.34 -14.61
N ALA A 131 -10.51 14.62 -13.62
CA ALA A 131 -11.31 13.86 -12.66
C ALA A 131 -12.10 14.73 -11.66
N ALA A 132 -11.60 15.93 -11.33
CA ALA A 132 -12.17 16.74 -10.25
C ALA A 132 -12.42 18.21 -10.61
N GLY A 133 -12.16 18.62 -11.84
CA GLY A 133 -12.31 20.00 -12.31
C GLY A 133 -11.20 20.95 -11.85
N SER A 134 -10.38 20.58 -10.87
CA SER A 134 -9.21 21.34 -10.42
C SER A 134 -8.30 20.50 -9.56
N GLU A 135 -6.98 20.83 -9.56
CA GLU A 135 -5.99 20.23 -8.68
C GLU A 135 -6.44 20.28 -7.20
N ARG A 136 -6.90 21.44 -6.72
CA ARG A 136 -7.37 21.61 -5.34
C ARG A 136 -8.55 20.68 -4.99
N ALA A 137 -9.48 20.47 -5.91
CA ALA A 137 -10.59 19.54 -5.70
C ALA A 137 -10.10 18.10 -5.69
N PHE A 138 -9.13 17.76 -6.56
CA PHE A 138 -8.53 16.44 -6.60
C PHE A 138 -7.77 16.11 -5.32
N VAL A 139 -6.97 17.03 -4.78
CA VAL A 139 -6.29 16.85 -3.48
C VAL A 139 -7.29 16.58 -2.35
N ARG A 140 -8.47 17.20 -2.36
CA ARG A 140 -9.53 16.84 -1.39
C ARG A 140 -10.06 15.42 -1.59
N LEU A 141 -10.14 14.94 -2.83
CA LEU A 141 -10.48 13.53 -3.12
C LEU A 141 -9.43 12.59 -2.58
N MET A 142 -8.13 12.89 -2.84
CA MET A 142 -7.02 12.09 -2.31
C MET A 142 -7.07 11.96 -0.79
N ASN A 143 -7.28 13.09 -0.08
CA ASN A 143 -7.34 13.07 1.39
C ASN A 143 -8.56 12.30 1.92
N ARG A 144 -9.71 12.34 1.25
CA ARG A 144 -10.86 11.51 1.64
C ARG A 144 -10.58 10.03 1.42
N ARG A 145 -10.05 9.68 0.25
CA ARG A 145 -9.76 8.29 -0.10
C ARG A 145 -8.68 7.66 0.80
N ALA A 146 -7.73 8.48 1.26
CA ALA A 146 -6.70 8.04 2.19
C ALA A 146 -7.22 7.81 3.63
N ALA A 147 -8.39 8.34 3.97
CA ALA A 147 -9.02 8.17 5.29
C ALA A 147 -9.95 6.94 5.36
N GLU A 148 -10.24 6.30 4.22
CA GLU A 148 -11.06 5.08 4.10
C GLU A 148 -10.20 3.81 4.28
#